data_62aed0799923391c4462de587e43a84e
#
_entry.id   62aed0799923391c4462de587e43a84e
#
_cell.length_a   1.000
_cell.length_b   1.000
_cell.length_c   1.000
_cell.angle_alpha   90.00
_cell.angle_beta   90.00
_cell.angle_gamma   90.00
#
_symmetry.space_group_name_H-M   'P 1'
#
loop_
_entity.id
_entity.type
_entity.pdbx_description
1 polymer ?
#
loop_
_entity_poly.entity_id
_entity_poly.type
_entity_poly.pdbx_seq_one_letter_code
_entity_poly.pdbx_strand_id
1 'polypeptide(L)'
;ILISTLIFIVIIFLLVAMLLGVKAKLLPSGPVKILINDEKEIEVSSGSTLLSTLGDNKVFLPSACGGGGTCIQCKCIVNEGGGEILPTEKPHFSRKEIKDGWRLGCQVKVKENMNIHVPEEVFGIKKFEAKVVRNFNVASFIKEFVVELPEEMNYKAGGYIQIEIPKCEVNYKDIDITSHPKEHPDDPEKFKLEWDNFGLWDLEMKNDDDVERAYSMASYPAEGKEIMLNVRIATPPWDRKLNKWMDVNPGIASSYIFSKKPGDTVTISGPYGEFFINESDAEMLYVGGGAGMAPMRSHLYQLFRTIKSGRKVNFWYGGRSKRELFYVDHFRALEKDFPNFKFYIALSEPLEEDNWKVKDGLDGEGDGFIGFIHQAVIDNYLKFHDSPEDIEVYYCGPPLMNLAAEKMALD
;
A
#
# COMPACT_ATOMS: atom_id res chain seq x y z
N ILE A 1 -29.33 19.28 47.49
CA ILE A 1 -29.00 19.00 46.07
C ILE A 1 -28.15 20.14 45.50
N LEU A 2 -28.59 21.42 45.53
CA LEU A 2 -27.83 22.57 44.95
C LEU A 2 -26.42 22.74 45.54
N ILE A 3 -26.26 22.63 46.87
CA ILE A 3 -24.96 22.76 47.54
C ILE A 3 -24.06 21.60 47.16
N SER A 4 -24.55 20.39 47.09
CA SER A 4 -23.83 19.17 46.69
C SER A 4 -23.32 19.27 45.23
N THR A 5 -24.17 19.78 44.34
CA THR A 5 -23.83 20.01 42.94
C THR A 5 -22.75 21.09 42.81
N LEU A 6 -22.84 22.17 43.60
CA LEU A 6 -21.84 23.25 43.59
C LEU A 6 -20.47 22.77 44.06
N ILE A 7 -20.44 21.98 45.15
CA ILE A 7 -19.22 21.38 45.65
C ILE A 7 -18.58 20.45 44.60
N PHE A 8 -19.38 19.62 43.94
CA PHE A 8 -18.89 18.73 42.89
C PHE A 8 -18.26 19.50 41.71
N ILE A 9 -18.93 20.57 41.26
CA ILE A 9 -18.41 21.45 40.20
C ILE A 9 -17.08 22.09 40.61
N VAL A 10 -16.97 22.59 41.82
CA VAL A 10 -15.73 23.20 42.34
C VAL A 10 -14.58 22.18 42.42
N ILE A 11 -14.86 20.95 42.87
CA ILE A 11 -13.87 19.87 42.88
C ILE A 11 -13.38 19.54 41.48
N ILE A 12 -14.29 19.43 40.50
CA ILE A 12 -13.92 19.18 39.09
C ILE A 12 -13.04 20.31 38.57
N PHE A 13 -13.41 21.57 38.79
CA PHE A 13 -12.62 22.72 38.36
C PHE A 13 -11.23 22.72 38.97
N LEU A 14 -11.10 22.39 40.27
CA LEU A 14 -9.79 22.30 40.97
C LEU A 14 -8.95 21.16 40.38
N LEU A 15 -9.53 20.00 40.13
CA LEU A 15 -8.85 18.86 39.49
C LEU A 15 -8.38 19.21 38.07
N VAL A 16 -9.22 19.84 37.26
CA VAL A 16 -8.86 20.29 35.92
C VAL A 16 -7.75 21.36 35.96
N ALA A 17 -7.87 22.34 36.85
CA ALA A 17 -6.85 23.38 37.03
C ALA A 17 -5.52 22.79 37.49
N MET A 18 -5.56 21.83 38.42
CA MET A 18 -4.38 21.09 38.87
C MET A 18 -3.74 20.30 37.72
N LEU A 19 -4.56 19.59 36.93
CA LEU A 19 -4.11 18.80 35.79
C LEU A 19 -3.48 19.68 34.71
N LEU A 20 -4.10 20.84 34.39
CA LEU A 20 -3.56 21.82 33.47
C LEU A 20 -2.28 22.45 33.98
N GLY A 21 -2.17 22.76 35.29
CA GLY A 21 -0.98 23.28 35.91
C GLY A 21 0.20 22.29 35.92
N VAL A 22 -0.10 21.01 36.21
CA VAL A 22 0.89 19.93 36.14
C VAL A 22 1.32 19.71 34.66
N LYS A 23 0.37 19.73 33.72
CA LYS A 23 0.66 19.62 32.30
C LYS A 23 1.55 20.75 31.81
N ALA A 24 1.25 21.99 32.18
CA ALA A 24 2.03 23.18 31.81
C ALA A 24 3.46 23.17 32.42
N LYS A 25 3.66 22.49 33.55
CA LYS A 25 4.98 22.40 34.23
C LYS A 25 5.81 21.20 33.77
N LEU A 26 5.16 20.14 33.35
CA LEU A 26 5.81 18.89 32.90
C LEU A 26 6.06 18.81 31.41
N LEU A 27 5.26 19.53 30.58
CA LEU A 27 5.52 19.61 29.16
C LEU A 27 6.45 20.80 28.90
N PRO A 28 7.58 20.58 28.24
CA PRO A 28 8.44 21.68 27.81
C PRO A 28 7.61 22.59 26.89
N SER A 29 7.45 23.84 27.25
CA SER A 29 6.82 24.86 26.43
C SER A 29 7.89 25.72 25.80
N GLY A 30 8.16 25.52 24.53
CA GLY A 30 9.12 26.32 23.79
C GLY A 30 9.53 25.67 22.48
N PRO A 31 10.15 26.43 21.58
CA PRO A 31 10.75 25.86 20.40
C PRO A 31 11.91 24.95 20.81
N VAL A 32 12.00 23.82 20.13
CA VAL A 32 13.11 22.87 20.25
C VAL A 32 13.80 22.74 18.90
N LYS A 33 15.07 22.42 18.91
CA LYS A 33 15.87 22.26 17.70
C LYS A 33 16.06 20.79 17.40
N ILE A 34 15.89 20.44 16.13
CA ILE A 34 16.21 19.11 15.62
C ILE A 34 17.34 19.27 14.59
N LEU A 35 18.49 18.69 14.88
CA LEU A 35 19.60 18.56 13.97
C LEU A 35 19.46 17.24 13.18
N ILE A 36 19.39 17.33 11.86
CA ILE A 36 19.16 16.21 10.97
C ILE A 36 20.44 15.97 10.16
N ASN A 37 21.00 14.76 10.23
CA ASN A 37 22.20 14.31 9.52
C ASN A 37 23.41 15.21 9.75
N ASP A 38 23.49 15.85 10.91
CA ASP A 38 24.53 16.81 11.30
C ASP A 38 24.65 18.06 10.39
N GLU A 39 23.70 18.25 9.46
CA GLU A 39 23.75 19.31 8.45
C GLU A 39 22.55 20.28 8.55
N LYS A 40 21.34 19.76 8.72
CA LYS A 40 20.10 20.56 8.67
C LYS A 40 19.51 20.76 10.05
N GLU A 41 19.50 22.01 10.55
CA GLU A 41 18.80 22.36 11.78
C GLU A 41 17.40 22.92 11.47
N ILE A 42 16.39 22.41 12.16
CA ILE A 42 15.02 22.92 12.14
C ILE A 42 14.57 23.30 13.55
N GLU A 43 13.83 24.39 13.66
CA GLU A 43 13.22 24.84 14.93
C GLU A 43 11.73 24.51 14.89
N VAL A 44 11.24 23.76 15.90
CA VAL A 44 9.90 23.18 15.89
C VAL A 44 9.22 23.31 17.24
N SER A 45 7.91 23.22 17.30
CA SER A 45 7.16 23.15 18.55
C SER A 45 7.26 21.75 19.18
N SER A 46 7.43 21.71 20.50
CA SER A 46 7.44 20.43 21.23
C SER A 46 6.04 19.82 21.36
N GLY A 47 5.96 18.49 21.55
CA GLY A 47 4.74 17.77 21.91
C GLY A 47 4.20 16.79 20.86
N SER A 48 4.46 17.01 19.57
CA SER A 48 4.06 16.10 18.48
C SER A 48 4.99 14.88 18.35
N THR A 49 4.63 13.93 17.51
CA THR A 49 5.54 12.82 17.14
C THR A 49 6.65 13.34 16.25
N LEU A 50 7.82 12.68 16.28
CA LEU A 50 8.92 13.03 15.37
C LEU A 50 8.48 12.89 13.90
N LEU A 51 7.74 11.85 13.56
CA LEU A 51 7.17 11.66 12.22
C LEU A 51 6.36 12.87 11.76
N SER A 52 5.37 13.30 12.56
CA SER A 52 4.53 14.46 12.22
C SER A 52 5.36 15.76 12.15
N THR A 53 6.23 15.97 13.13
CA THR A 53 7.08 17.16 13.17
C THR A 53 8.00 17.28 11.97
N LEU A 54 8.60 16.18 11.54
CA LEU A 54 9.45 16.13 10.34
C LEU A 54 8.63 16.41 9.08
N GLY A 55 7.43 15.79 8.97
CA GLY A 55 6.51 16.00 7.85
C GLY A 55 6.10 17.47 7.70
N ASP A 56 5.75 18.14 8.80
CA ASP A 56 5.42 19.58 8.84
C ASP A 56 6.59 20.45 8.33
N ASN A 57 7.82 19.95 8.45
CA ASN A 57 9.05 20.62 8.01
C ASN A 57 9.61 20.06 6.68
N LYS A 58 8.77 19.39 5.88
CA LYS A 58 9.09 18.85 4.54
C LYS A 58 10.21 17.78 4.55
N VAL A 59 10.28 17.01 5.63
CA VAL A 59 11.13 15.81 5.75
C VAL A 59 10.20 14.62 5.96
N PHE A 60 9.91 13.90 4.90
CA PHE A 60 8.84 12.89 4.86
C PHE A 60 9.39 11.49 5.10
N LEU A 61 9.35 11.01 6.35
CA LEU A 61 9.66 9.61 6.64
C LEU A 61 8.57 8.68 6.08
N PRO A 62 8.95 7.52 5.53
CA PRO A 62 7.99 6.51 5.09
C PRO A 62 7.05 6.09 6.23
N SER A 63 5.75 5.98 5.97
CA SER A 63 4.77 5.57 7.00
C SER A 63 3.52 4.95 6.38
N ALA A 64 3.61 3.69 5.93
CA ALA A 64 2.48 2.99 5.31
C ALA A 64 1.27 2.80 6.23
N CYS A 65 1.48 2.78 7.56
CA CYS A 65 0.41 2.67 8.56
C CYS A 65 -0.16 4.02 9.01
N GLY A 66 0.33 5.15 8.47
CA GLY A 66 -0.09 6.49 8.88
C GLY A 66 0.27 6.81 10.34
N GLY A 67 1.40 6.35 10.82
CA GLY A 67 1.87 6.62 12.20
C GLY A 67 1.38 5.63 13.26
N GLY A 68 0.69 4.55 12.89
CA GLY A 68 0.16 3.55 13.81
C GLY A 68 1.20 2.60 14.45
N GLY A 69 2.48 2.71 14.09
CA GLY A 69 3.57 1.91 14.68
C GLY A 69 3.67 0.46 14.18
N THR A 70 2.91 0.08 13.15
CA THR A 70 2.80 -1.31 12.70
C THR A 70 3.58 -1.66 11.43
N CYS A 71 3.86 -0.68 10.57
CA CYS A 71 4.57 -0.91 9.30
C CYS A 71 6.10 -0.87 9.42
N ILE A 72 6.64 -0.35 10.53
CA ILE A 72 8.07 -0.27 10.85
C ILE A 72 8.89 0.61 9.87
N GLN A 73 8.24 1.30 8.93
CA GLN A 73 8.94 2.03 7.86
C GLN A 73 9.52 3.38 8.28
N CYS A 74 8.95 4.04 9.33
CA CYS A 74 9.43 5.33 9.82
C CYS A 74 10.70 5.22 10.71
N LYS A 75 11.57 4.27 10.36
CA LYS A 75 12.84 4.06 11.06
C LYS A 75 13.77 5.26 10.87
N CYS A 76 14.35 5.72 11.95
CA CYS A 76 15.43 6.70 11.96
C CYS A 76 16.35 6.43 13.16
N ILE A 77 17.56 6.93 13.11
CA ILE A 77 18.45 6.89 14.28
C ILE A 77 18.23 8.16 15.07
N VAL A 78 18.02 8.03 16.38
CA VAL A 78 17.91 9.17 17.30
C VAL A 78 19.10 9.12 18.23
N ASN A 79 20.09 9.97 17.94
CA ASN A 79 21.33 10.04 18.72
C ASN A 79 21.10 10.72 20.08
N GLU A 80 20.27 11.78 20.09
CA GLU A 80 19.97 12.57 21.29
C GLU A 80 18.50 13.02 21.32
N GLY A 81 17.93 13.17 22.50
CA GLY A 81 16.59 13.77 22.71
C GLY A 81 15.41 12.83 22.45
N GLY A 82 15.64 11.56 22.14
CA GLY A 82 14.58 10.58 21.85
C GLY A 82 13.96 9.89 23.08
N GLY A 83 14.55 10.08 24.25
CA GLY A 83 14.18 9.34 25.45
C GLY A 83 14.42 7.83 25.33
N GLU A 84 13.90 7.05 26.26
CA GLU A 84 14.04 5.59 26.24
C GLU A 84 13.16 4.94 25.13
N ILE A 85 13.65 3.83 24.57
CA ILE A 85 12.89 3.05 23.60
C ILE A 85 11.64 2.43 24.23
N LEU A 86 10.50 2.62 23.59
CA LEU A 86 9.21 2.16 24.11
C LEU A 86 9.07 0.63 24.00
N PRO A 87 8.30 -0.01 24.90
CA PRO A 87 7.99 -1.44 24.77
C PRO A 87 7.34 -1.82 23.43
N THR A 88 6.60 -0.90 22.81
CA THR A 88 5.96 -1.07 21.51
C THR A 88 6.96 -1.04 20.35
N GLU A 89 8.12 -0.44 20.52
CA GLU A 89 9.18 -0.38 19.49
C GLU A 89 10.13 -1.58 19.56
N LYS A 90 10.41 -2.07 20.79
CA LYS A 90 11.42 -3.11 21.05
C LYS A 90 11.29 -4.37 20.18
N PRO A 91 10.08 -4.92 19.90
CA PRO A 91 9.93 -6.12 19.07
C PRO A 91 10.40 -5.93 17.62
N HIS A 92 10.53 -4.69 17.17
CA HIS A 92 10.82 -4.34 15.77
C HIS A 92 12.30 -4.09 15.51
N PHE A 93 13.13 -4.17 16.55
CA PHE A 93 14.56 -3.89 16.44
C PHE A 93 15.40 -4.98 17.09
N SER A 94 16.51 -5.32 16.44
CA SER A 94 17.55 -6.16 17.00
C SER A 94 18.23 -5.43 18.18
N ARG A 95 18.94 -6.19 19.03
CA ARG A 95 19.73 -5.62 20.14
C ARG A 95 20.80 -4.64 19.64
N LYS A 96 21.33 -4.86 18.45
CA LYS A 96 22.32 -3.98 17.83
C LYS A 96 21.66 -2.66 17.40
N GLU A 97 20.54 -2.72 16.68
CA GLU A 97 19.80 -1.53 16.24
C GLU A 97 19.37 -0.66 17.43
N ILE A 98 18.89 -1.29 18.52
CA ILE A 98 18.54 -0.54 19.76
C ILE A 98 19.76 0.20 20.31
N LYS A 99 20.94 -0.44 20.32
CA LYS A 99 22.18 0.17 20.79
C LYS A 99 22.67 1.29 19.86
N ASP A 100 22.43 1.14 18.56
CA ASP A 100 22.78 2.12 17.53
C ASP A 100 21.77 3.28 17.45
N GLY A 101 20.76 3.32 18.33
CA GLY A 101 19.82 4.43 18.46
C GLY A 101 18.63 4.37 17.48
N TRP A 102 18.37 3.23 16.83
CA TRP A 102 17.21 3.10 15.93
C TRP A 102 15.89 3.22 16.68
N ARG A 103 14.99 4.02 16.14
CA ARG A 103 13.67 4.32 16.68
C ARG A 103 12.61 4.36 15.56
N LEU A 104 11.33 4.26 15.94
CA LEU A 104 10.22 4.54 15.06
C LEU A 104 9.78 6.00 15.21
N GLY A 105 9.96 6.83 14.18
CA GLY A 105 9.63 8.26 14.23
C GLY A 105 8.20 8.55 14.68
N CYS A 106 7.24 7.66 14.39
CA CYS A 106 5.86 7.79 14.84
C CYS A 106 5.66 7.54 16.36
N GLN A 107 6.60 6.87 17.02
CA GLN A 107 6.52 6.57 18.45
C GLN A 107 7.35 7.54 19.30
N VAL A 108 8.35 8.20 18.71
CA VAL A 108 9.18 9.19 19.37
C VAL A 108 8.42 10.51 19.50
N LYS A 109 8.38 11.08 20.71
CA LYS A 109 7.81 12.41 20.97
C LYS A 109 8.92 13.46 21.01
N VAL A 110 8.73 14.56 20.29
CA VAL A 110 9.62 15.72 20.32
C VAL A 110 9.36 16.50 21.61
N LYS A 111 10.30 16.41 22.58
CA LYS A 111 10.17 17.06 23.89
C LYS A 111 11.30 18.01 24.20
N GLU A 112 12.45 17.81 23.62
CA GLU A 112 13.68 18.54 23.83
C GLU A 112 14.48 18.61 22.52
N ASN A 113 15.64 19.28 22.53
CA ASN A 113 16.51 19.29 21.36
C ASN A 113 16.92 17.86 20.98
N MET A 114 16.95 17.59 19.70
CA MET A 114 17.24 16.26 19.17
C MET A 114 18.36 16.30 18.13
N ASN A 115 19.16 15.23 18.10
CA ASN A 115 20.04 14.92 16.98
C ASN A 115 19.56 13.59 16.38
N ILE A 116 19.24 13.63 15.09
CA ILE A 116 18.70 12.47 14.38
C ILE A 116 19.45 12.24 13.06
N HIS A 117 19.48 10.97 12.65
CA HIS A 117 19.94 10.59 11.33
C HIS A 117 18.81 9.88 10.58
N VAL A 118 18.48 10.39 9.39
CA VAL A 118 17.47 9.83 8.50
C VAL A 118 18.15 9.38 7.19
N PRO A 119 17.63 8.34 6.50
CA PRO A 119 18.15 7.92 5.19
C PRO A 119 18.17 9.08 4.19
N GLU A 120 19.18 9.17 3.36
CA GLU A 120 19.34 10.27 2.38
C GLU A 120 18.18 10.33 1.39
N GLU A 121 17.59 9.19 1.06
CA GLU A 121 16.45 9.08 0.16
C GLU A 121 15.24 9.88 0.64
N VAL A 122 15.11 10.11 1.95
CA VAL A 122 14.04 10.91 2.56
C VAL A 122 14.03 12.35 2.05
N PHE A 123 15.18 12.92 1.71
CA PHE A 123 15.27 14.27 1.17
C PHE A 123 14.83 14.39 -0.31
N GLY A 124 14.75 13.27 -1.02
CA GLY A 124 14.20 13.19 -2.37
C GLY A 124 12.68 13.15 -2.45
N ILE A 125 12.01 12.95 -1.31
CA ILE A 125 10.56 12.82 -1.25
C ILE A 125 9.90 14.19 -1.38
N LYS A 126 8.90 14.26 -2.28
CA LYS A 126 8.12 15.47 -2.52
C LYS A 126 6.64 15.20 -2.27
N LYS A 127 5.90 16.28 -2.00
CA LYS A 127 4.45 16.28 -1.94
C LYS A 127 3.89 16.97 -3.19
N PHE A 128 2.88 16.36 -3.81
CA PHE A 128 2.29 16.81 -5.06
C PHE A 128 0.77 16.93 -4.92
N GLU A 129 0.21 17.99 -5.50
CA GLU A 129 -1.20 18.07 -5.84
C GLU A 129 -1.38 17.40 -7.21
N ALA A 130 -1.91 16.19 -7.22
CA ALA A 130 -2.05 15.36 -8.40
C ALA A 130 -3.50 15.37 -8.91
N LYS A 131 -3.67 15.46 -10.23
CA LYS A 131 -4.99 15.48 -10.86
C LYS A 131 -5.42 14.07 -11.24
N VAL A 132 -6.62 13.66 -10.84
CA VAL A 132 -7.20 12.36 -11.24
C VAL A 132 -7.50 12.38 -12.74
N VAL A 133 -6.92 11.44 -13.47
CA VAL A 133 -7.09 11.27 -14.92
C VAL A 133 -8.09 10.15 -15.23
N ARG A 134 -7.96 9.01 -14.54
CA ARG A 134 -8.81 7.83 -14.70
C ARG A 134 -9.10 7.18 -13.35
N ASN A 135 -10.29 6.60 -13.21
CA ASN A 135 -10.66 5.84 -12.02
C ASN A 135 -11.73 4.80 -12.38
N PHE A 136 -11.34 3.77 -13.12
CA PHE A 136 -12.24 2.72 -13.64
C PHE A 136 -12.05 1.40 -12.90
N ASN A 137 -13.13 0.62 -12.79
CA ASN A 137 -13.02 -0.74 -12.31
C ASN A 137 -12.32 -1.63 -13.34
N VAL A 138 -11.34 -2.40 -12.92
CA VAL A 138 -10.63 -3.42 -13.71
C VAL A 138 -10.95 -4.83 -13.24
N ALA A 139 -11.51 -4.96 -12.02
CA ALA A 139 -12.08 -6.16 -11.44
C ALA A 139 -13.26 -5.77 -10.56
N SER A 140 -14.03 -6.74 -10.05
CA SER A 140 -15.25 -6.48 -9.27
C SER A 140 -15.02 -5.49 -8.12
N PHE A 141 -13.88 -5.58 -7.47
CA PHE A 141 -13.54 -4.78 -6.28
C PHE A 141 -12.21 -4.04 -6.41
N ILE A 142 -11.68 -3.89 -7.63
CA ILE A 142 -10.38 -3.23 -7.86
C ILE A 142 -10.54 -2.18 -8.94
N LYS A 143 -10.02 -0.99 -8.66
CA LYS A 143 -9.90 0.11 -9.63
C LYS A 143 -8.47 0.28 -10.11
N GLU A 144 -8.35 0.62 -11.39
CA GLU A 144 -7.21 1.35 -11.91
C GLU A 144 -7.43 2.83 -11.62
N PHE A 145 -6.65 3.36 -10.69
CA PHE A 145 -6.66 4.77 -10.33
C PHE A 145 -5.41 5.43 -10.86
N VAL A 146 -5.57 6.43 -11.71
CA VAL A 146 -4.45 7.13 -12.35
C VAL A 146 -4.53 8.61 -12.07
N VAL A 147 -3.41 9.15 -11.61
CA VAL A 147 -3.24 10.58 -11.37
C VAL A 147 -2.10 11.13 -12.22
N GLU A 148 -2.21 12.38 -12.65
CA GLU A 148 -1.16 13.13 -13.34
C GLU A 148 -0.49 14.10 -12.36
N LEU A 149 0.83 14.05 -12.30
CA LEU A 149 1.66 14.94 -11.50
C LEU A 149 1.97 16.24 -12.26
N PRO A 150 2.19 17.37 -11.56
CA PRO A 150 2.64 18.62 -12.19
C PRO A 150 4.03 18.50 -12.82
N GLU A 151 4.90 17.65 -12.26
CA GLU A 151 6.24 17.33 -12.76
C GLU A 151 6.52 15.82 -12.68
N GLU A 152 7.53 15.34 -13.36
CA GLU A 152 7.94 13.93 -13.25
C GLU A 152 8.53 13.62 -11.88
N MET A 153 8.18 12.47 -11.35
CA MET A 153 8.74 11.92 -10.12
C MET A 153 9.81 10.88 -10.49
N ASN A 154 11.03 11.08 -10.00
CA ASN A 154 12.09 10.09 -10.20
C ASN A 154 11.94 8.97 -9.18
N TYR A 155 11.62 7.76 -9.62
CA TYR A 155 11.42 6.60 -8.75
C TYR A 155 11.95 5.30 -9.38
N LYS A 156 12.11 4.26 -8.57
CA LYS A 156 12.42 2.91 -9.03
C LYS A 156 11.15 2.10 -9.16
N ALA A 157 11.06 1.25 -10.20
CA ALA A 157 9.94 0.31 -10.35
C ALA A 157 9.77 -0.56 -9.10
N GLY A 158 8.53 -0.77 -8.66
CA GLY A 158 8.19 -1.41 -7.39
C GLY A 158 8.05 -0.46 -6.20
N GLY A 159 8.35 0.83 -6.40
CA GLY A 159 8.11 1.87 -5.40
C GLY A 159 6.62 2.11 -5.13
N TYR A 160 6.34 2.88 -4.09
CA TYR A 160 4.98 3.26 -3.70
C TYR A 160 4.89 4.77 -3.43
N ILE A 161 3.66 5.28 -3.42
CA ILE A 161 3.33 6.63 -2.96
C ILE A 161 2.46 6.54 -1.71
N GLN A 162 2.37 7.65 -0.96
CA GLN A 162 1.35 7.84 0.06
C GLN A 162 0.29 8.81 -0.48
N ILE A 163 -0.98 8.53 -0.18
CA ILE A 163 -2.11 9.42 -0.46
C ILE A 163 -2.61 9.96 0.85
N GLU A 164 -2.80 11.29 0.91
CA GLU A 164 -3.49 11.97 2.01
C GLU A 164 -5.00 11.84 1.82
N ILE A 165 -5.68 11.46 2.88
CA ILE A 165 -7.12 11.39 2.94
C ILE A 165 -7.58 12.40 3.98
N PRO A 166 -8.20 13.52 3.57
CA PRO A 166 -8.73 14.50 4.49
C PRO A 166 -9.97 13.97 5.23
N LYS A 167 -10.43 14.71 6.22
CA LYS A 167 -11.75 14.48 6.83
C LYS A 167 -12.82 14.44 5.75
N CYS A 168 -13.54 13.34 5.66
CA CYS A 168 -14.56 13.16 4.63
C CYS A 168 -15.54 12.03 4.99
N GLU A 169 -16.67 12.04 4.32
CA GLU A 169 -17.63 10.95 4.31
C GLU A 169 -17.82 10.47 2.86
N VAL A 170 -17.94 9.17 2.66
CA VAL A 170 -18.18 8.57 1.35
C VAL A 170 -19.36 7.62 1.44
N ASN A 171 -20.44 7.95 0.74
CA ASN A 171 -21.56 7.05 0.55
C ASN A 171 -21.29 6.18 -0.68
N TYR A 172 -21.38 4.85 -0.52
CA TYR A 172 -21.06 3.93 -1.61
C TYR A 172 -22.06 4.01 -2.77
N LYS A 173 -23.26 4.56 -2.55
CA LYS A 173 -24.22 4.84 -3.64
C LYS A 173 -23.71 5.86 -4.66
N ASP A 174 -22.77 6.71 -4.25
CA ASP A 174 -22.21 7.77 -5.11
C ASP A 174 -20.93 7.33 -5.84
N ILE A 175 -20.46 6.10 -5.56
CA ILE A 175 -19.26 5.54 -6.19
C ILE A 175 -19.61 5.08 -7.61
N ASP A 176 -18.84 5.57 -8.57
CA ASP A 176 -18.89 5.12 -9.96
C ASP A 176 -18.05 3.83 -10.10
N ILE A 177 -18.68 2.73 -10.53
CA ILE A 177 -18.02 1.43 -10.76
C ILE A 177 -17.97 1.04 -12.24
N THR A 178 -18.02 2.04 -13.11
CA THR A 178 -17.87 1.81 -14.55
C THR A 178 -16.60 1.02 -14.84
N SER A 179 -16.71 -0.02 -15.66
CA SER A 179 -15.59 -0.85 -16.06
C SER A 179 -14.64 -0.08 -16.99
N HIS A 180 -13.37 -0.48 -16.98
CA HIS A 180 -12.35 0.17 -17.79
C HIS A 180 -12.66 0.01 -19.29
N PRO A 181 -12.81 1.11 -20.07
CA PRO A 181 -13.34 1.06 -21.43
C PRO A 181 -12.42 0.35 -22.45
N LYS A 182 -11.11 0.21 -22.16
CA LYS A 182 -10.20 -0.58 -23.00
C LYS A 182 -10.23 -2.06 -22.67
N GLU A 183 -10.46 -2.41 -21.40
CA GLU A 183 -10.55 -3.80 -20.93
C GLU A 183 -11.93 -4.40 -21.24
N HIS A 184 -12.99 -3.58 -21.18
CA HIS A 184 -14.38 -3.99 -21.32
C HIS A 184 -15.19 -2.96 -22.12
N PRO A 185 -14.91 -2.78 -23.42
CA PRO A 185 -15.53 -1.71 -24.20
C PRO A 185 -17.05 -1.87 -24.36
N ASP A 186 -17.55 -3.10 -24.36
CA ASP A 186 -18.95 -3.41 -24.61
C ASP A 186 -19.77 -3.66 -23.34
N ASP A 187 -19.16 -3.60 -22.16
CA ASP A 187 -19.81 -3.89 -20.87
C ASP A 187 -19.39 -2.92 -19.76
N PRO A 188 -19.93 -1.69 -19.76
CA PRO A 188 -19.59 -0.69 -18.75
C PRO A 188 -20.10 -1.05 -17.35
N GLU A 189 -21.10 -1.91 -17.22
CA GLU A 189 -21.70 -2.34 -15.94
C GLU A 189 -21.21 -3.73 -15.48
N LYS A 190 -20.14 -4.26 -16.06
CA LYS A 190 -19.63 -5.61 -15.85
C LYS A 190 -19.56 -6.04 -14.38
N PHE A 191 -19.24 -5.14 -13.50
CA PHE A 191 -19.00 -5.44 -12.08
C PHE A 191 -20.19 -5.12 -11.16
N LYS A 192 -21.27 -4.55 -11.73
CA LYS A 192 -22.44 -4.10 -10.95
C LYS A 192 -23.12 -5.24 -10.21
N LEU A 193 -23.26 -6.39 -10.86
CA LEU A 193 -23.91 -7.56 -10.26
C LEU A 193 -23.24 -7.99 -8.93
N GLU A 194 -21.90 -7.96 -8.87
CA GLU A 194 -21.17 -8.30 -7.64
C GLU A 194 -21.43 -7.29 -6.52
N TRP A 195 -21.52 -6.01 -6.84
CA TRP A 195 -21.86 -4.96 -5.87
C TRP A 195 -23.28 -5.10 -5.36
N ASP A 196 -24.23 -5.43 -6.25
CA ASP A 196 -25.64 -5.71 -5.90
C ASP A 196 -25.72 -6.95 -4.98
N ASN A 197 -25.06 -8.06 -5.36
CA ASN A 197 -25.09 -9.32 -4.63
C ASN A 197 -24.55 -9.20 -3.20
N PHE A 198 -23.52 -8.39 -3.01
CA PHE A 198 -22.92 -8.15 -1.69
C PHE A 198 -23.53 -6.96 -0.96
N GLY A 199 -24.49 -6.25 -1.54
CA GLY A 199 -25.13 -5.09 -0.91
C GLY A 199 -24.16 -3.98 -0.55
N LEU A 200 -23.15 -3.73 -1.40
CA LEU A 200 -22.11 -2.73 -1.13
C LEU A 200 -22.65 -1.30 -1.14
N TRP A 201 -23.71 -1.06 -1.87
CA TRP A 201 -24.34 0.26 -1.99
C TRP A 201 -24.86 0.83 -0.66
N ASP A 202 -25.10 -0.02 0.34
CA ASP A 202 -25.62 0.40 1.64
C ASP A 202 -24.50 0.77 2.64
N LEU A 203 -23.24 0.67 2.21
CA LEU A 203 -22.10 1.04 3.04
C LEU A 203 -21.85 2.55 3.02
N GLU A 204 -21.34 3.05 4.13
CA GLU A 204 -20.90 4.43 4.31
C GLU A 204 -19.58 4.45 5.05
N MET A 205 -18.62 5.21 4.57
CA MET A 205 -17.32 5.41 5.22
C MET A 205 -17.23 6.81 5.80
N LYS A 206 -16.74 6.90 7.04
CA LYS A 206 -16.48 8.18 7.73
C LYS A 206 -15.01 8.28 8.09
N ASN A 207 -14.45 9.44 7.90
CA ASN A 207 -13.10 9.78 8.31
C ASN A 207 -13.08 11.11 9.05
N ASP A 208 -12.81 11.06 10.36
CA ASP A 208 -12.82 12.22 11.24
C ASP A 208 -11.46 12.92 11.36
N ASP A 209 -10.39 12.28 10.87
CA ASP A 209 -9.02 12.77 10.97
C ASP A 209 -8.30 12.70 9.62
N ASP A 210 -7.35 13.60 9.39
CA ASP A 210 -6.47 13.50 8.22
C ASP A 210 -5.55 12.28 8.39
N VAL A 211 -5.55 11.38 7.41
CA VAL A 211 -4.75 10.16 7.42
C VAL A 211 -4.01 9.97 6.11
N GLU A 212 -2.91 9.22 6.13
CA GLU A 212 -2.15 8.84 4.95
C GLU A 212 -2.10 7.33 4.81
N ARG A 213 -2.10 6.85 3.55
CA ARG A 213 -1.95 5.41 3.25
C ARG A 213 -1.08 5.19 2.03
N ALA A 214 -0.26 4.14 2.12
CA ALA A 214 0.65 3.73 1.06
C ALA A 214 -0.05 2.87 0.00
N TYR A 215 0.31 3.12 -1.26
CA TYR A 215 -0.13 2.34 -2.42
C TYR A 215 1.04 2.12 -3.39
N SER A 216 1.33 0.86 -3.69
CA SER A 216 2.33 0.51 -4.70
C SER A 216 1.93 1.04 -6.07
N MET A 217 2.91 1.58 -6.79
CA MET A 217 2.70 2.07 -8.15
C MET A 217 2.64 0.90 -9.13
N ALA A 218 1.61 0.89 -9.96
CA ALA A 218 1.50 0.01 -11.11
C ALA A 218 2.18 0.60 -12.35
N SER A 219 2.33 1.92 -12.39
CA SER A 219 3.16 2.60 -13.39
C SER A 219 4.65 2.27 -13.18
N TYR A 220 5.43 2.37 -14.25
CA TYR A 220 6.89 2.30 -14.19
C TYR A 220 7.48 3.64 -14.63
N PRO A 221 8.76 3.95 -14.33
CA PRO A 221 9.33 5.30 -14.53
C PRO A 221 9.14 5.91 -15.92
N ALA A 222 9.17 5.10 -16.98
CA ALA A 222 9.02 5.60 -18.35
C ALA A 222 7.59 6.04 -18.73
N GLU A 223 6.59 5.85 -17.84
CA GLU A 223 5.24 6.41 -18.02
C GLU A 223 5.18 7.91 -17.62
N GLY A 224 6.29 8.47 -17.14
CA GLY A 224 6.46 9.91 -16.95
C GLY A 224 5.66 10.45 -15.77
N LYS A 225 4.76 11.40 -16.06
CA LYS A 225 3.97 12.09 -15.01
C LYS A 225 2.76 11.30 -14.51
N GLU A 226 2.35 10.24 -15.20
CA GLU A 226 1.21 9.43 -14.78
C GLU A 226 1.62 8.42 -13.71
N ILE A 227 0.99 8.50 -12.56
CA ILE A 227 1.09 7.50 -11.50
C ILE A 227 -0.17 6.66 -11.49
N MET A 228 0.00 5.37 -11.73
CA MET A 228 -1.08 4.37 -11.77
C MET A 228 -1.05 3.51 -10.53
N LEU A 229 -2.21 3.30 -9.92
CA LEU A 229 -2.40 2.41 -8.79
C LEU A 229 -3.47 1.37 -9.10
N ASN A 230 -3.35 0.18 -8.50
CA ASN A 230 -4.44 -0.80 -8.44
C ASN A 230 -4.97 -0.84 -7.02
N VAL A 231 -6.17 -0.31 -6.82
CA VAL A 231 -6.73 -0.12 -5.49
C VAL A 231 -7.92 -1.05 -5.28
N ARG A 232 -7.82 -1.94 -4.30
CA ARG A 232 -8.94 -2.77 -3.88
C ARG A 232 -9.77 -2.05 -2.82
N ILE A 233 -11.11 -2.03 -3.00
CA ILE A 233 -12.01 -1.55 -1.96
C ILE A 233 -11.93 -2.46 -0.73
N ALA A 234 -11.71 -1.88 0.44
CA ALA A 234 -11.68 -2.58 1.71
C ALA A 234 -13.05 -2.45 2.39
N THR A 235 -13.84 -3.51 2.30
CA THR A 235 -15.15 -3.60 2.95
C THR A 235 -15.02 -4.01 4.42
N PRO A 236 -16.05 -3.77 5.26
CA PRO A 236 -16.16 -4.43 6.56
C PRO A 236 -16.04 -5.96 6.44
N PRO A 237 -15.66 -6.67 7.50
CA PRO A 237 -15.74 -8.12 7.50
C PRO A 237 -17.18 -8.61 7.32
N TRP A 238 -17.35 -9.72 6.60
CA TRP A 238 -18.65 -10.35 6.42
C TRP A 238 -18.98 -11.29 7.57
N ASP A 239 -20.08 -11.04 8.28
CA ASP A 239 -20.60 -11.96 9.28
C ASP A 239 -21.41 -13.08 8.61
N ARG A 240 -20.79 -14.25 8.50
CA ARG A 240 -21.43 -15.44 7.87
C ARG A 240 -22.66 -15.94 8.61
N LYS A 241 -22.77 -15.68 9.93
CA LYS A 241 -23.91 -16.13 10.75
C LYS A 241 -25.11 -15.25 10.53
N LEU A 242 -24.90 -13.94 10.45
CA LEU A 242 -25.96 -12.96 10.27
C LEU A 242 -26.21 -12.61 8.80
N ASN A 243 -25.38 -13.14 7.90
CA ASN A 243 -25.42 -12.89 6.45
C ASN A 243 -25.45 -11.39 6.13
N LYS A 244 -24.57 -10.61 6.75
CA LYS A 244 -24.44 -9.16 6.57
C LYS A 244 -23.04 -8.66 6.88
N TRP A 245 -22.74 -7.45 6.46
CA TRP A 245 -21.53 -6.75 6.86
C TRP A 245 -21.53 -6.47 8.37
N MET A 246 -20.36 -6.61 9.00
CA MET A 246 -20.19 -6.16 10.40
C MET A 246 -20.32 -4.65 10.47
N ASP A 247 -20.80 -4.14 11.62
CA ASP A 247 -20.93 -2.71 11.88
C ASP A 247 -19.56 -2.12 12.28
N VAL A 248 -18.69 -2.02 11.28
CA VAL A 248 -17.37 -1.35 11.37
C VAL A 248 -17.17 -0.48 10.15
N ASN A 249 -16.42 0.59 10.31
CA ASN A 249 -16.15 1.53 9.23
C ASN A 249 -15.41 0.82 8.07
N PRO A 250 -15.82 0.99 6.81
CA PRO A 250 -15.06 0.54 5.66
C PRO A 250 -13.67 1.16 5.59
N GLY A 251 -12.80 0.61 4.74
CA GLY A 251 -11.44 1.12 4.57
C GLY A 251 -11.42 2.56 4.09
N ILE A 252 -10.90 3.46 4.92
CA ILE A 252 -10.92 4.92 4.70
C ILE A 252 -10.31 5.30 3.34
N ALA A 253 -9.05 4.91 3.10
CA ALA A 253 -8.33 5.32 1.90
C ALA A 253 -8.91 4.72 0.61
N SER A 254 -9.27 3.43 0.63
CA SER A 254 -9.86 2.80 -0.54
C SER A 254 -11.22 3.39 -0.90
N SER A 255 -12.07 3.69 0.09
CA SER A 255 -13.37 4.35 -0.14
C SER A 255 -13.18 5.76 -0.71
N TYR A 256 -12.23 6.53 -0.14
CA TYR A 256 -11.89 7.85 -0.66
C TYR A 256 -11.43 7.78 -2.12
N ILE A 257 -10.51 6.87 -2.46
CA ILE A 257 -10.03 6.70 -3.84
C ILE A 257 -11.17 6.28 -4.76
N PHE A 258 -12.03 5.35 -4.34
CA PHE A 258 -13.16 4.90 -5.13
C PHE A 258 -14.18 5.99 -5.42
N SER A 259 -14.32 7.00 -4.54
CA SER A 259 -15.21 8.13 -4.73
C SER A 259 -14.70 9.19 -5.71
N LYS A 260 -13.40 9.17 -6.05
CA LYS A 260 -12.78 10.18 -6.91
C LYS A 260 -13.20 10.03 -8.37
N LYS A 261 -13.33 11.18 -9.03
CA LYS A 261 -13.71 11.28 -10.46
C LYS A 261 -12.59 11.96 -11.25
N PRO A 262 -12.48 11.70 -12.55
CA PRO A 262 -11.59 12.48 -13.40
C PRO A 262 -11.77 13.97 -13.25
N GLY A 263 -10.66 14.68 -13.03
CA GLY A 263 -10.65 16.12 -12.74
C GLY A 263 -10.52 16.49 -11.26
N ASP A 264 -10.80 15.57 -10.33
CA ASP A 264 -10.54 15.78 -8.91
C ASP A 264 -9.04 15.92 -8.63
N THR A 265 -8.70 16.54 -7.50
CA THR A 265 -7.34 16.66 -7.00
C THR A 265 -7.15 15.77 -5.78
N VAL A 266 -6.00 15.14 -5.67
CA VAL A 266 -5.55 14.38 -4.50
C VAL A 266 -4.13 14.78 -4.15
N THR A 267 -3.81 14.81 -2.85
CA THR A 267 -2.46 15.07 -2.38
C THR A 267 -1.73 13.74 -2.22
N ILE A 268 -0.58 13.63 -2.85
CA ILE A 268 0.29 12.46 -2.74
C ILE A 268 1.70 12.87 -2.33
N SER A 269 2.41 11.96 -1.69
CA SER A 269 3.84 12.10 -1.40
C SER A 269 4.60 10.88 -1.89
N GLY A 270 5.86 11.09 -2.25
CA GLY A 270 6.74 10.03 -2.76
C GLY A 270 7.97 10.55 -3.48
N PRO A 271 8.78 9.64 -4.03
CA PRO A 271 8.62 8.18 -4.02
C PRO A 271 9.10 7.54 -2.73
N TYR A 272 8.53 6.37 -2.40
CA TYR A 272 8.99 5.49 -1.33
C TYR A 272 9.19 4.08 -1.88
N GLY A 273 9.84 3.19 -1.14
CA GLY A 273 9.85 1.77 -1.47
C GLY A 273 11.10 1.03 -1.03
N GLU A 274 10.94 -0.29 -0.96
CA GLU A 274 11.98 -1.28 -0.69
C GLU A 274 11.84 -2.51 -1.60
N PHE A 275 10.70 -2.67 -2.25
CA PHE A 275 10.41 -3.80 -3.12
C PHE A 275 10.92 -3.50 -4.53
N PHE A 276 12.24 -3.63 -4.70
CA PHE A 276 12.91 -3.33 -5.96
C PHE A 276 13.44 -4.58 -6.65
N ILE A 277 13.72 -4.46 -7.95
CA ILE A 277 14.37 -5.50 -8.73
C ILE A 277 15.83 -5.62 -8.27
N ASN A 278 16.25 -6.82 -7.88
CA ASN A 278 17.64 -7.09 -7.54
C ASN A 278 18.53 -7.06 -8.78
N GLU A 279 19.73 -6.53 -8.62
CA GLU A 279 20.76 -6.55 -9.65
C GLU A 279 21.48 -7.90 -9.63
N SER A 280 20.99 -8.84 -10.41
CA SER A 280 21.54 -10.18 -10.57
C SER A 280 21.21 -10.74 -11.96
N ASP A 281 21.78 -11.90 -12.30
CA ASP A 281 21.47 -12.66 -13.51
C ASP A 281 20.55 -13.87 -13.23
N ALA A 282 20.10 -14.04 -11.99
CA ALA A 282 19.24 -15.15 -11.59
C ALA A 282 17.91 -15.14 -12.36
N GLU A 283 17.32 -16.31 -12.55
CA GLU A 283 15.96 -16.44 -13.03
C GLU A 283 14.98 -15.77 -12.05
N MET A 284 13.90 -15.18 -12.58
CA MET A 284 12.91 -14.48 -11.79
C MET A 284 11.55 -15.17 -11.87
N LEU A 285 10.96 -15.46 -10.73
CA LEU A 285 9.61 -15.96 -10.58
C LEU A 285 8.72 -14.93 -9.91
N TYR A 286 7.76 -14.42 -10.66
CA TYR A 286 6.75 -13.49 -10.15
C TYR A 286 5.45 -14.22 -9.84
N VAL A 287 4.88 -13.99 -8.65
CA VAL A 287 3.58 -14.52 -8.24
C VAL A 287 2.69 -13.37 -7.81
N GLY A 288 1.65 -13.08 -8.58
CA GLY A 288 0.77 -11.93 -8.36
C GLY A 288 -0.70 -12.29 -8.26
N GLY A 289 -1.49 -11.44 -7.59
CA GLY A 289 -2.94 -11.58 -7.51
C GLY A 289 -3.64 -10.33 -6.99
N GLY A 290 -4.81 -10.04 -7.56
CA GLY A 290 -5.60 -8.88 -7.17
C GLY A 290 -4.82 -7.56 -7.27
N ALA A 291 -4.94 -6.68 -6.25
CA ALA A 291 -4.23 -5.40 -6.23
C ALA A 291 -2.69 -5.53 -6.15
N GLY A 292 -2.17 -6.71 -5.78
CA GLY A 292 -0.74 -7.02 -5.85
C GLY A 292 -0.17 -7.01 -7.27
N MET A 293 -1.03 -6.91 -8.28
CA MET A 293 -0.64 -6.65 -9.66
C MET A 293 0.18 -5.36 -9.83
N ALA A 294 -0.04 -4.35 -8.99
CA ALA A 294 0.61 -3.05 -9.13
C ALA A 294 2.16 -3.15 -9.21
N PRO A 295 2.89 -3.64 -8.19
CA PRO A 295 4.34 -3.74 -8.28
C PRO A 295 4.79 -4.76 -9.34
N MET A 296 4.00 -5.79 -9.64
CA MET A 296 4.34 -6.77 -10.69
C MET A 296 4.37 -6.09 -12.06
N ARG A 297 3.33 -5.32 -12.40
CA ARG A 297 3.29 -4.57 -13.66
C ARG A 297 4.46 -3.59 -13.76
N SER A 298 4.71 -2.84 -12.69
CA SER A 298 5.82 -1.88 -12.63
C SER A 298 7.17 -2.54 -12.92
N HIS A 299 7.48 -3.64 -12.25
CA HIS A 299 8.72 -4.41 -12.46
C HIS A 299 8.82 -4.96 -13.88
N LEU A 300 7.80 -5.67 -14.34
CA LEU A 300 7.84 -6.36 -15.64
C LEU A 300 7.97 -5.37 -16.80
N TYR A 301 7.28 -4.23 -16.72
CA TYR A 301 7.42 -3.20 -17.74
C TYR A 301 8.80 -2.55 -17.70
N GLN A 302 9.35 -2.28 -16.51
CA GLN A 302 10.71 -1.75 -16.36
C GLN A 302 11.74 -2.75 -16.93
N LEU A 303 11.64 -4.04 -16.60
CA LEU A 303 12.54 -5.08 -17.07
C LEU A 303 12.55 -5.19 -18.60
N PHE A 304 11.36 -5.22 -19.21
CA PHE A 304 11.25 -5.54 -20.63
C PHE A 304 11.15 -4.33 -21.54
N ARG A 305 10.46 -3.25 -21.14
CA ARG A 305 10.32 -2.06 -21.98
C ARG A 305 11.50 -1.09 -21.85
N THR A 306 12.12 -0.99 -20.67
CA THR A 306 13.24 -0.06 -20.43
C THR A 306 14.58 -0.78 -20.41
N ILE A 307 14.79 -1.73 -19.51
CA ILE A 307 16.09 -2.40 -19.30
C ILE A 307 16.42 -3.36 -20.44
N LYS A 308 15.40 -3.94 -21.10
CA LYS A 308 15.55 -5.01 -22.09
C LYS A 308 16.28 -6.22 -21.52
N SER A 309 15.89 -6.63 -20.33
CA SER A 309 16.53 -7.71 -19.58
C SER A 309 16.56 -9.01 -20.37
N GLY A 310 17.74 -9.67 -20.39
CA GLY A 310 17.91 -11.02 -20.93
C GLY A 310 17.59 -12.15 -19.94
N ARG A 311 17.25 -11.81 -18.68
CA ARG A 311 16.93 -12.80 -17.64
C ARG A 311 15.68 -13.59 -18.03
N LYS A 312 15.66 -14.88 -17.66
CA LYS A 312 14.45 -15.69 -17.75
C LYS A 312 13.47 -15.23 -16.68
N VAL A 313 12.25 -14.91 -17.08
CA VAL A 313 11.21 -14.35 -16.18
C VAL A 313 9.91 -15.10 -16.40
N ASN A 314 9.35 -15.65 -15.31
CA ASN A 314 8.06 -16.29 -15.30
C ASN A 314 7.10 -15.51 -14.41
N PHE A 315 5.95 -15.09 -14.95
CA PHE A 315 4.91 -14.44 -14.19
C PHE A 315 3.67 -15.33 -14.07
N TRP A 316 3.33 -15.66 -12.83
CA TRP A 316 2.18 -16.47 -12.46
C TRP A 316 1.11 -15.60 -11.83
N TYR A 317 -0.02 -15.45 -12.50
CA TYR A 317 -1.11 -14.59 -12.10
C TYR A 317 -2.30 -15.40 -11.59
N GLY A 318 -2.65 -15.21 -10.30
CA GLY A 318 -3.77 -15.85 -9.63
C GLY A 318 -5.02 -14.98 -9.59
N GLY A 319 -6.15 -15.53 -10.03
CA GLY A 319 -7.49 -14.94 -9.88
C GLY A 319 -8.50 -15.93 -9.34
N ARG A 320 -9.68 -15.47 -8.91
CA ARG A 320 -10.79 -16.37 -8.58
C ARG A 320 -11.43 -16.90 -9.85
N SER A 321 -11.84 -16.01 -10.73
CA SER A 321 -12.46 -16.29 -12.02
C SER A 321 -11.87 -15.36 -13.08
N LYS A 322 -12.20 -15.57 -14.33
CA LYS A 322 -11.72 -14.74 -15.46
C LYS A 322 -12.14 -13.27 -15.31
N ARG A 323 -13.29 -13.01 -14.71
CA ARG A 323 -13.79 -11.66 -14.41
C ARG A 323 -12.86 -10.85 -13.54
N GLU A 324 -12.10 -11.52 -12.65
CA GLU A 324 -11.20 -10.86 -11.70
C GLU A 324 -9.77 -10.65 -12.24
N LEU A 325 -9.50 -11.06 -13.48
CA LEU A 325 -8.24 -10.83 -14.16
C LEU A 325 -8.26 -9.50 -14.91
N PHE A 326 -7.16 -8.77 -14.87
CA PHE A 326 -6.95 -7.55 -15.65
C PHE A 326 -5.51 -7.46 -16.16
N TYR A 327 -5.27 -6.65 -17.18
CA TYR A 327 -3.99 -6.52 -17.90
C TYR A 327 -3.50 -7.80 -18.58
N VAL A 328 -4.37 -8.79 -18.79
CA VAL A 328 -3.98 -10.06 -19.42
C VAL A 328 -3.37 -9.82 -20.79
N ASP A 329 -4.01 -9.00 -21.64
CA ASP A 329 -3.53 -8.67 -22.99
C ASP A 329 -2.18 -7.93 -22.95
N HIS A 330 -1.94 -7.12 -21.91
CA HIS A 330 -0.67 -6.44 -21.72
C HIS A 330 0.49 -7.43 -21.51
N PHE A 331 0.28 -8.46 -20.68
CA PHE A 331 1.32 -9.48 -20.43
C PHE A 331 1.44 -10.47 -21.55
N ARG A 332 0.35 -10.80 -22.28
CA ARG A 332 0.42 -11.58 -23.50
C ARG A 332 1.20 -10.86 -24.60
N ALA A 333 1.05 -9.54 -24.71
CA ALA A 333 1.86 -8.74 -25.62
C ALA A 333 3.35 -8.75 -25.23
N LEU A 334 3.68 -8.65 -23.93
CA LEU A 334 5.07 -8.80 -23.46
C LEU A 334 5.63 -10.19 -23.79
N GLU A 335 4.88 -11.26 -23.57
CA GLU A 335 5.28 -12.63 -23.86
C GLU A 335 5.57 -12.83 -25.34
N LYS A 336 4.78 -12.21 -26.21
CA LYS A 336 5.00 -12.21 -27.65
C LYS A 336 6.25 -11.46 -28.08
N ASP A 337 6.52 -10.31 -27.45
CA ASP A 337 7.64 -9.44 -27.79
C ASP A 337 8.98 -9.94 -27.22
N PHE A 338 8.95 -10.68 -26.09
CA PHE A 338 10.14 -11.12 -25.35
C PHE A 338 10.12 -12.63 -25.09
N PRO A 339 10.90 -13.44 -25.82
CA PRO A 339 10.85 -14.90 -25.72
C PRO A 339 11.31 -15.45 -24.36
N ASN A 340 12.06 -14.67 -23.60
CA ASN A 340 12.55 -14.97 -22.24
C ASN A 340 11.52 -14.62 -21.14
N PHE A 341 10.34 -14.10 -21.50
CA PHE A 341 9.21 -13.87 -20.61
C PHE A 341 8.10 -14.90 -20.85
N LYS A 342 7.58 -15.49 -19.78
CA LYS A 342 6.45 -16.41 -19.82
C LYS A 342 5.36 -15.97 -18.87
N PHE A 343 4.11 -16.06 -19.31
CA PHE A 343 2.95 -15.61 -18.54
C PHE A 343 1.93 -16.74 -18.36
N TYR A 344 1.67 -17.10 -17.10
CA TYR A 344 0.78 -18.18 -16.71
C TYR A 344 -0.34 -17.66 -15.80
N ILE A 345 -1.54 -18.24 -15.95
CA ILE A 345 -2.72 -17.87 -15.17
C ILE A 345 -3.24 -19.11 -14.46
N ALA A 346 -3.70 -18.93 -13.20
CA ALA A 346 -4.48 -19.95 -12.51
C ALA A 346 -5.72 -19.33 -11.88
N LEU A 347 -6.86 -20.01 -12.04
CA LEU A 347 -8.15 -19.62 -11.45
C LEU A 347 -8.49 -20.57 -10.30
N SER A 348 -8.76 -20.01 -9.12
CA SER A 348 -9.14 -20.82 -7.97
C SER A 348 -10.60 -21.27 -8.01
N GLU A 349 -11.47 -20.47 -8.63
CA GLU A 349 -12.91 -20.70 -8.73
C GLU A 349 -13.41 -20.24 -10.11
N PRO A 350 -13.02 -20.93 -11.22
CA PRO A 350 -13.49 -20.57 -12.54
C PRO A 350 -15.01 -20.74 -12.61
N LEU A 351 -15.67 -19.77 -13.24
CA LEU A 351 -17.12 -19.80 -13.48
C LEU A 351 -17.42 -20.56 -14.76
N GLU A 352 -18.65 -21.10 -14.86
CA GLU A 352 -19.09 -21.82 -16.06
C GLU A 352 -19.04 -20.93 -17.31
N GLU A 353 -19.39 -19.65 -17.15
CA GLU A 353 -19.31 -18.62 -18.19
C GLU A 353 -17.89 -18.28 -18.64
N ASP A 354 -16.88 -18.57 -17.85
CA ASP A 354 -15.46 -18.33 -18.20
C ASP A 354 -15.02 -19.22 -19.38
N ASN A 355 -15.71 -20.35 -19.61
CA ASN A 355 -15.34 -21.37 -20.59
C ASN A 355 -13.85 -21.74 -20.50
N TRP A 356 -13.34 -21.83 -19.27
CA TRP A 356 -11.92 -21.97 -18.97
C TRP A 356 -11.36 -23.30 -19.42
N LYS A 357 -10.39 -23.27 -20.34
CA LYS A 357 -9.70 -24.47 -20.83
C LYS A 357 -8.45 -24.70 -20.00
N VAL A 358 -8.44 -25.81 -19.27
CA VAL A 358 -7.29 -26.19 -18.45
C VAL A 358 -6.12 -26.58 -19.34
N LYS A 359 -4.95 -26.02 -19.03
CA LYS A 359 -3.70 -26.25 -19.74
C LYS A 359 -3.10 -27.60 -19.33
N ASP A 360 -2.64 -28.38 -20.29
CA ASP A 360 -1.92 -29.64 -20.04
C ASP A 360 -0.41 -29.37 -20.05
N GLY A 361 0.13 -29.05 -18.88
CA GLY A 361 1.52 -28.63 -18.69
C GLY A 361 1.83 -27.22 -19.20
N LEU A 362 3.09 -26.82 -19.10
CA LEU A 362 3.53 -25.44 -19.42
C LEU A 362 3.41 -25.11 -20.90
N ASP A 363 3.69 -26.04 -21.77
CA ASP A 363 3.68 -25.88 -23.23
C ASP A 363 2.38 -26.39 -23.88
N GLY A 364 1.45 -26.93 -23.08
CA GLY A 364 0.19 -27.46 -23.54
C GLY A 364 -0.78 -26.37 -24.02
N GLU A 365 -1.80 -26.78 -24.76
CA GLU A 365 -2.90 -25.90 -25.16
C GLU A 365 -3.84 -25.60 -23.98
N GLY A 366 -4.43 -24.42 -23.95
CA GLY A 366 -5.38 -23.99 -22.94
C GLY A 366 -5.15 -22.56 -22.44
N ASP A 367 -6.08 -22.09 -21.60
CA ASP A 367 -6.04 -20.73 -21.07
C ASP A 367 -5.12 -20.59 -19.84
N GLY A 368 -5.04 -21.67 -19.03
CA GLY A 368 -4.24 -21.71 -17.80
C GLY A 368 -4.60 -22.87 -16.88
N PHE A 369 -4.29 -22.75 -15.63
CA PHE A 369 -4.45 -23.80 -14.61
C PHE A 369 -5.69 -23.57 -13.73
N ILE A 370 -6.07 -24.58 -12.94
CA ILE A 370 -7.10 -24.48 -11.90
C ILE A 370 -6.45 -24.68 -10.54
N GLY A 371 -6.90 -23.93 -9.55
CA GLY A 371 -6.44 -23.98 -8.18
C GLY A 371 -5.73 -22.73 -7.71
N PHE A 372 -5.18 -22.78 -6.51
CA PHE A 372 -4.42 -21.66 -5.96
C PHE A 372 -3.09 -21.49 -6.68
N ILE A 373 -2.70 -20.26 -6.92
CA ILE A 373 -1.56 -19.92 -7.77
C ILE A 373 -0.23 -20.55 -7.28
N HIS A 374 0.04 -20.52 -5.96
CA HIS A 374 1.25 -21.15 -5.42
C HIS A 374 1.31 -22.66 -5.69
N GLN A 375 0.16 -23.35 -5.61
CA GLN A 375 0.10 -24.77 -5.91
C GLN A 375 0.32 -25.03 -7.40
N ALA A 376 -0.26 -24.19 -8.27
CA ALA A 376 -0.05 -24.28 -9.72
C ALA A 376 1.44 -24.10 -10.08
N VAL A 377 2.13 -23.16 -9.42
CA VAL A 377 3.60 -22.96 -9.56
C VAL A 377 4.37 -24.21 -9.14
N ILE A 378 4.08 -24.75 -7.95
CA ILE A 378 4.74 -25.96 -7.46
C ILE A 378 4.54 -27.12 -8.44
N ASP A 379 3.29 -27.40 -8.80
CA ASP A 379 2.94 -28.60 -9.53
C ASP A 379 3.37 -28.60 -11.00
N ASN A 380 3.47 -27.41 -11.62
CA ASN A 380 3.75 -27.30 -13.04
C ASN A 380 5.13 -26.70 -13.34
N TYR A 381 5.81 -26.12 -12.36
CA TYR A 381 7.08 -25.44 -12.60
C TYR A 381 8.19 -25.90 -11.63
N LEU A 382 8.08 -25.60 -10.34
CA LEU A 382 9.18 -25.81 -9.38
C LEU A 382 9.57 -27.30 -9.23
N LYS A 383 8.61 -28.23 -9.27
CA LYS A 383 8.87 -29.68 -9.20
C LYS A 383 9.74 -30.21 -10.33
N PHE A 384 9.79 -29.50 -11.45
CA PHE A 384 10.51 -29.91 -12.66
C PHE A 384 11.68 -29.00 -12.96
N HIS A 385 11.99 -28.05 -12.10
CA HIS A 385 13.11 -27.14 -12.26
C HIS A 385 14.39 -27.76 -11.75
N ASP A 386 15.49 -27.63 -12.51
CA ASP A 386 16.76 -28.26 -12.17
C ASP A 386 17.42 -27.64 -10.92
N SER A 387 17.23 -26.36 -10.66
CA SER A 387 17.82 -25.60 -9.55
C SER A 387 16.81 -24.56 -9.02
N PRO A 388 15.72 -24.96 -8.36
CA PRO A 388 14.70 -24.01 -7.87
C PRO A 388 15.22 -23.06 -6.80
N GLU A 389 16.28 -23.43 -6.08
CA GLU A 389 16.98 -22.63 -5.06
C GLU A 389 17.71 -21.41 -5.63
N ASP A 390 17.99 -21.39 -6.94
CA ASP A 390 18.66 -20.28 -7.61
C ASP A 390 17.67 -19.22 -8.19
N ILE A 391 16.37 -19.42 -7.98
CA ILE A 391 15.32 -18.53 -8.49
C ILE A 391 15.08 -17.38 -7.50
N GLU A 392 15.07 -16.15 -8.00
CA GLU A 392 14.56 -15.00 -7.25
C GLU A 392 13.04 -14.94 -7.30
N VAL A 393 12.38 -15.02 -6.14
CA VAL A 393 10.93 -15.04 -6.05
C VAL A 393 10.39 -13.67 -5.61
N TYR A 394 9.53 -13.10 -6.44
CA TYR A 394 8.79 -11.85 -6.17
C TYR A 394 7.30 -12.15 -6.05
N TYR A 395 6.70 -11.84 -4.91
CA TYR A 395 5.27 -12.09 -4.71
C TYR A 395 4.55 -10.90 -4.09
N CYS A 396 3.34 -10.64 -4.53
CA CYS A 396 2.46 -9.62 -3.98
C CYS A 396 0.99 -9.95 -4.28
N GLY A 397 0.15 -9.92 -3.24
CA GLY A 397 -1.28 -10.19 -3.38
C GLY A 397 -2.03 -10.22 -2.05
N PRO A 398 -3.19 -10.88 -1.99
CA PRO A 398 -3.94 -11.05 -0.76
C PRO A 398 -3.10 -11.74 0.34
N PRO A 399 -3.33 -11.42 1.64
CA PRO A 399 -2.49 -11.91 2.73
C PRO A 399 -2.29 -13.44 2.75
N LEU A 400 -3.35 -14.22 2.50
CA LEU A 400 -3.26 -15.69 2.45
C LEU A 400 -2.43 -16.19 1.25
N MET A 401 -2.49 -15.49 0.12
CA MET A 401 -1.65 -15.81 -1.03
C MET A 401 -0.18 -15.52 -0.73
N ASN A 402 0.11 -14.38 -0.09
CA ASN A 402 1.47 -14.02 0.28
C ASN A 402 2.08 -15.04 1.25
N LEU A 403 1.34 -15.45 2.30
CA LEU A 403 1.78 -16.50 3.22
C LEU A 403 2.06 -17.83 2.52
N ALA A 404 1.23 -18.20 1.55
CA ALA A 404 1.41 -19.45 0.80
C ALA A 404 2.59 -19.35 -0.19
N ALA A 405 2.79 -18.19 -0.83
CA ALA A 405 3.91 -17.94 -1.71
C ALA A 405 5.25 -17.87 -0.94
N GLU A 406 5.25 -17.25 0.23
CA GLU A 406 6.42 -17.25 1.13
C GLU A 406 6.81 -18.65 1.53
N LYS A 407 5.84 -19.46 1.97
CA LYS A 407 6.10 -20.85 2.31
C LYS A 407 6.64 -21.65 1.12
N MET A 408 6.04 -21.49 -0.06
CA MET A 408 6.51 -22.10 -1.29
C MET A 408 7.96 -21.74 -1.62
N ALA A 409 8.38 -20.50 -1.35
CA ALA A 409 9.73 -20.02 -1.64
C ALA A 409 10.76 -20.49 -0.59
N LEU A 410 10.33 -20.91 0.61
CA LEU A 410 11.20 -21.36 1.69
C LEU A 410 11.35 -22.89 1.74
N ASP A 411 10.35 -23.65 1.28
CA ASP A 411 10.33 -25.12 1.23
C ASP A 411 11.07 -25.65 -0.02
#